data_b736bf4cfebe12a3bff9dfd7ef45ff2e
#
_entry.id   b736bf4cfebe12a3bff9dfd7ef45ff2e
#
_cell.length_a   1.000
_cell.length_b   1.000
_cell.length_c   1.000
_cell.angle_alpha   90.00
_cell.angle_beta   90.00
_cell.angle_gamma   90.00
#
_symmetry.space_group_name_H-M   'P 1'
#
loop_
_entity.id
_entity.type
_entity.pdbx_description
1 polymer ?
#
loop_
_entity_poly.entity_id
_entity_poly.type
_entity_poly.pdbx_seq_one_letter_code
_entity_poly.pdbx_strand_id
1 'polypeptide(L)'
;MSSVLDIAKQINKAWKAETITSGDVLPECKRFSMGTLSADYALYGGLPEGKLTVYAGESGSCKSLLACLAMAQYQKRHPDRTCVYVDAEETLIGQIEWFSKMTGLIYNDPNMFVRYDCSGKSAEEIFDDIVSLQKADNIGMIIIDSAPMLLSQADIDNSIAKDNGQRASIAKSMGKFLKFMVPAIARAGNPLLIINHTRVAGTTFTGAKIYTEPCGYALNFYPCIKVRFATRKFTKGDRLDLSASQTDADTDGICATFSVTKNRLGALNRNGAKIIFRFETGLDTLTDLIEIITKYEIAKRLSTQSWQLVNPITGEPYFDKETGEELKFVGKQKMVDYIRDHAEFREEYEKAVSDYINHSKRDISLIDEEDLAQILAMEKNVEGSEEWETESSTNNNEEETDADPVIDNISTTDEDNSEQDDKNDEYNDSDMNE
;
A
#
# COMPACT_ATOMS: atom_id res chain seq x y z
N MET A 1 36.71 0.72 31.21
CA MET A 1 36.16 0.60 29.84
C MET A 1 34.79 1.28 29.85
N SER A 2 34.56 2.21 28.94
CA SER A 2 33.27 2.89 28.80
C SER A 2 32.23 1.86 28.27
N SER A 3 31.01 1.84 28.84
CA SER A 3 29.94 0.99 28.36
C SER A 3 29.42 1.50 26.98
N VAL A 4 28.74 0.64 26.22
CA VAL A 4 28.08 1.03 24.97
C VAL A 4 27.11 2.19 25.19
N LEU A 5 26.39 2.18 26.33
CA LEU A 5 25.46 3.25 26.70
C LEU A 5 26.16 4.59 26.97
N ASP A 6 27.37 4.58 27.55
CA ASP A 6 28.15 5.81 27.79
C ASP A 6 28.61 6.41 26.46
N ILE A 7 29.05 5.58 25.53
CA ILE A 7 29.45 6.02 24.19
C ILE A 7 28.21 6.54 23.42
N ALA A 8 27.06 5.87 23.50
CA ALA A 8 25.81 6.31 22.88
C ALA A 8 25.38 7.69 23.36
N LYS A 9 25.45 7.95 24.69
CA LYS A 9 25.19 9.27 25.27
C LYS A 9 26.15 10.35 24.74
N GLN A 10 27.44 10.01 24.56
CA GLN A 10 28.42 10.97 24.00
C GLN A 10 28.11 11.29 22.54
N ILE A 11 27.74 10.28 21.73
CA ILE A 11 27.35 10.45 20.33
C ILE A 11 26.10 11.32 20.22
N ASN A 12 25.06 11.04 21.01
CA ASN A 12 23.81 11.81 21.01
C ASN A 12 24.07 13.27 21.39
N LYS A 13 24.94 13.51 22.38
CA LYS A 13 25.34 14.86 22.77
C LYS A 13 26.12 15.57 21.66
N ALA A 14 27.04 14.91 20.99
CA ALA A 14 27.82 15.47 19.89
C ALA A 14 26.93 15.86 18.69
N TRP A 15 25.96 15.07 18.35
CA TRP A 15 25.01 15.32 17.26
C TRP A 15 23.84 16.21 17.66
N LYS A 16 23.68 16.53 18.96
CA LYS A 16 22.51 17.26 19.52
C LYS A 16 21.19 16.62 19.09
N ALA A 17 21.16 15.31 19.00
CA ALA A 17 20.01 14.51 18.55
C ALA A 17 20.04 13.14 19.25
N GLU A 18 18.87 12.55 19.46
CA GLU A 18 18.74 11.16 19.91
C GLU A 18 18.99 10.18 18.75
N THR A 19 20.24 10.07 18.33
CA THR A 19 20.67 9.22 17.22
C THR A 19 20.74 7.75 17.62
N ILE A 20 21.08 7.49 18.90
CA ILE A 20 21.16 6.14 19.46
C ILE A 20 20.18 6.07 20.63
N THR A 21 19.18 5.20 20.51
CA THR A 21 18.15 4.96 21.53
C THR A 21 18.18 3.50 21.99
N SER A 22 17.75 3.23 23.21
CA SER A 22 17.57 1.86 23.67
C SER A 22 16.27 1.25 23.08
N GLY A 23 16.21 -0.06 22.98
CA GLY A 23 15.09 -0.76 22.34
C GLY A 23 13.74 -0.59 23.04
N ASP A 24 13.77 -0.31 24.36
CA ASP A 24 12.59 -0.09 25.19
C ASP A 24 11.91 1.27 24.98
N VAL A 25 12.62 2.24 24.35
CA VAL A 25 12.09 3.57 24.02
C VAL A 25 11.75 3.73 22.53
N LEU A 26 11.73 2.65 21.74
CA LEU A 26 11.32 2.75 20.33
C LEU A 26 9.84 3.14 20.24
N PRO A 27 9.50 4.21 19.49
CA PRO A 27 8.12 4.64 19.37
C PRO A 27 7.28 3.62 18.62
N GLU A 28 6.06 3.40 19.11
CA GLU A 28 5.07 2.60 18.39
C GLU A 28 4.71 3.30 17.07
N CYS A 29 4.58 2.53 15.99
CA CYS A 29 4.14 3.05 14.71
C CYS A 29 2.64 3.40 14.79
N LYS A 30 2.33 4.68 14.83
CA LYS A 30 0.95 5.17 14.78
C LYS A 30 0.31 4.80 13.44
N ARG A 31 -1.01 4.60 13.47
CA ARG A 31 -1.79 4.26 12.27
C ARG A 31 -3.04 5.13 12.20
N PHE A 32 -3.54 5.32 11.01
CA PHE A 32 -4.82 5.98 10.75
C PHE A 32 -5.67 5.09 9.84
N SER A 33 -6.98 5.23 9.94
CA SER A 33 -7.91 4.42 9.16
C SER A 33 -7.69 4.61 7.66
N MET A 34 -7.84 3.55 6.89
CA MET A 34 -7.93 3.63 5.43
C MET A 34 -9.33 4.05 4.96
N GLY A 35 -10.32 4.08 5.87
CA GLY A 35 -11.68 4.53 5.62
C GLY A 35 -12.74 3.43 5.73
N THR A 36 -12.35 2.15 5.88
CA THR A 36 -13.27 1.04 6.10
C THR A 36 -12.73 0.09 7.17
N LEU A 37 -13.64 -0.51 7.94
CA LEU A 37 -13.28 -1.45 9.01
C LEU A 37 -12.58 -2.69 8.46
N SER A 38 -13.04 -3.20 7.31
CA SER A 38 -12.45 -4.39 6.68
C SER A 38 -11.05 -4.11 6.13
N ALA A 39 -10.80 -2.90 5.61
CA ALA A 39 -9.45 -2.49 5.21
C ALA A 39 -8.53 -2.32 6.42
N ASP A 40 -9.02 -1.68 7.47
CA ASP A 40 -8.28 -1.47 8.71
C ASP A 40 -7.94 -2.80 9.37
N TYR A 41 -8.86 -3.76 9.37
CA TYR A 41 -8.61 -5.12 9.86
C TYR A 41 -7.52 -5.82 9.06
N ALA A 42 -7.60 -5.77 7.71
CA ALA A 42 -6.59 -6.38 6.85
C ALA A 42 -5.20 -5.75 7.00
N LEU A 43 -5.16 -4.46 7.35
CA LEU A 43 -3.93 -3.69 7.57
C LEU A 43 -3.50 -3.63 9.04
N TYR A 44 -4.13 -4.41 9.93
CA TYR A 44 -3.83 -4.37 11.37
C TYR A 44 -4.00 -2.97 11.97
N GLY A 45 -5.11 -2.30 11.58
CA GLY A 45 -5.55 -1.01 12.07
C GLY A 45 -5.22 0.18 11.18
N GLY A 46 -5.14 -0.05 9.88
CA GLY A 46 -5.02 1.00 8.89
C GLY A 46 -3.60 1.30 8.43
N LEU A 47 -3.44 2.44 7.80
CA LEU A 47 -2.19 2.87 7.19
C LEU A 47 -1.22 3.44 8.23
N PRO A 48 0.09 3.16 8.10
CA PRO A 48 1.08 3.64 9.05
C PRO A 48 1.48 5.09 8.80
N GLU A 49 1.53 5.88 9.88
CA GLU A 49 2.13 7.21 9.86
C GLU A 49 3.66 7.10 9.77
N GLY A 50 4.29 8.06 9.10
CA GLY A 50 5.74 8.11 8.95
C GLY A 50 6.33 6.98 8.08
N LYS A 51 5.51 6.36 7.24
CA LYS A 51 5.95 5.26 6.36
C LYS A 51 5.48 5.47 4.93
N LEU A 52 6.16 4.75 4.01
CA LEU A 52 5.77 4.66 2.61
C LEU A 52 4.76 3.55 2.41
N THR A 53 3.63 3.90 1.80
CA THR A 53 2.63 2.95 1.29
C THR A 53 2.57 3.04 -0.24
N VAL A 54 2.41 1.91 -0.91
CA VAL A 54 2.19 1.86 -2.37
C VAL A 54 0.84 1.25 -2.67
N TYR A 55 0.05 1.97 -3.47
CA TYR A 55 -1.18 1.47 -4.07
C TYR A 55 -0.90 1.06 -5.51
N ALA A 56 -1.06 -0.23 -5.81
CA ALA A 56 -0.82 -0.81 -7.12
C ALA A 56 -2.12 -1.36 -7.73
N GLY A 57 -2.23 -1.41 -9.05
CA GLY A 57 -3.40 -1.98 -9.74
C GLY A 57 -3.48 -1.56 -11.18
N GLU A 58 -4.32 -2.24 -11.95
CA GLU A 58 -4.61 -1.90 -13.34
C GLU A 58 -5.28 -0.51 -13.44
N SER A 59 -5.30 0.09 -14.63
CA SER A 59 -6.07 1.33 -14.86
C SER A 59 -7.55 1.10 -14.53
N GLY A 60 -8.20 2.11 -13.95
CA GLY A 60 -9.61 1.99 -13.53
C GLY A 60 -9.84 1.17 -12.25
N SER A 61 -8.80 0.80 -11.49
CA SER A 61 -8.94 0.04 -10.22
C SER A 61 -9.20 0.93 -8.98
N CYS A 62 -9.69 2.15 -9.16
CA CYS A 62 -10.07 3.11 -8.11
C CYS A 62 -8.96 3.58 -7.18
N LYS A 63 -7.69 3.45 -7.57
CA LYS A 63 -6.54 3.82 -6.71
C LYS A 63 -6.58 5.27 -6.25
N SER A 64 -6.85 6.22 -7.17
CA SER A 64 -6.94 7.65 -6.88
C SER A 64 -8.07 7.96 -5.90
N LEU A 65 -9.26 7.37 -6.11
CA LEU A 65 -10.39 7.52 -5.21
C LEU A 65 -10.07 6.99 -3.80
N LEU A 66 -9.42 5.81 -3.73
CA LEU A 66 -9.01 5.19 -2.47
C LEU A 66 -7.86 5.94 -1.78
N ALA A 67 -6.99 6.59 -2.55
CA ALA A 67 -5.97 7.47 -2.01
C ALA A 67 -6.59 8.75 -1.42
N CYS A 68 -7.60 9.33 -2.10
CA CYS A 68 -8.39 10.43 -1.56
C CYS A 68 -9.16 10.03 -0.30
N LEU A 69 -9.71 8.81 -0.22
CA LEU A 69 -10.35 8.30 0.99
C LEU A 69 -9.36 8.23 2.15
N ALA A 70 -8.16 7.67 1.92
CA ALA A 70 -7.12 7.60 2.93
C ALA A 70 -6.68 9.01 3.39
N MET A 71 -6.53 9.96 2.45
CA MET A 71 -6.20 11.35 2.78
C MET A 71 -7.30 12.02 3.60
N ALA A 72 -8.58 11.79 3.27
CA ALA A 72 -9.71 12.30 4.04
C ALA A 72 -9.69 11.80 5.50
N GLN A 73 -9.36 10.52 5.73
CA GLN A 73 -9.22 9.99 7.08
C GLN A 73 -8.01 10.58 7.82
N TYR A 74 -6.91 10.82 7.09
CA TYR A 74 -5.75 11.50 7.66
C TYR A 74 -6.07 12.93 8.06
N GLN A 75 -6.79 13.70 7.23
CA GLN A 75 -7.25 15.06 7.53
C GLN A 75 -8.14 15.12 8.78
N LYS A 76 -9.06 14.18 8.94
CA LYS A 76 -9.90 14.07 10.16
C LYS A 76 -9.07 13.89 11.42
N ARG A 77 -7.98 13.14 11.33
CA ARG A 77 -7.08 12.86 12.47
C ARG A 77 -6.11 14.01 12.75
N HIS A 78 -5.71 14.74 11.71
CA HIS A 78 -4.71 15.80 11.76
C HIS A 78 -5.20 17.07 11.05
N PRO A 79 -6.19 17.77 11.63
CA PRO A 79 -6.79 18.96 11.01
C PRO A 79 -5.84 20.17 10.97
N ASP A 80 -4.73 20.08 11.67
CA ASP A 80 -3.64 21.08 11.74
C ASP A 80 -2.55 20.87 10.68
N ARG A 81 -2.67 19.83 9.84
CA ARG A 81 -1.66 19.48 8.83
C ARG A 81 -2.16 19.66 7.41
N THR A 82 -1.30 20.19 6.56
CA THR A 82 -1.58 20.40 5.13
C THR A 82 -1.15 19.18 4.32
N CYS A 83 -2.13 18.50 3.71
CA CYS A 83 -1.89 17.38 2.81
C CYS A 83 -1.52 17.87 1.41
N VAL A 84 -0.62 17.14 0.74
CA VAL A 84 -0.13 17.46 -0.61
C VAL A 84 -0.54 16.36 -1.57
N TYR A 85 -1.21 16.74 -2.66
CA TYR A 85 -1.53 15.80 -3.75
C TYR A 85 -0.75 16.18 -5.01
N VAL A 86 0.23 15.36 -5.36
CA VAL A 86 1.05 15.50 -6.57
C VAL A 86 0.32 14.84 -7.71
N ASP A 87 -0.30 15.67 -8.57
CA ASP A 87 -1.26 15.26 -9.60
C ASP A 87 -0.58 15.13 -10.97
N ALA A 88 0.14 14.02 -11.16
CA ALA A 88 0.86 13.75 -12.41
C ALA A 88 -0.05 13.23 -13.55
N GLU A 89 -1.24 12.74 -13.22
CA GLU A 89 -2.24 12.29 -14.21
C GLU A 89 -3.31 13.36 -14.53
N GLU A 90 -3.23 14.53 -13.86
CA GLU A 90 -4.27 15.55 -13.90
C GLU A 90 -5.66 15.02 -13.50
N THR A 91 -5.69 13.99 -12.68
CA THR A 91 -6.90 13.27 -12.28
C THR A 91 -7.86 14.16 -11.48
N LEU A 92 -7.33 15.10 -10.68
CA LEU A 92 -8.16 15.97 -9.85
C LEU A 92 -8.91 17.03 -10.64
N ILE A 93 -8.39 17.42 -11.82
CA ILE A 93 -9.05 18.43 -12.64
C ILE A 93 -10.42 17.90 -13.14
N GLY A 94 -11.49 18.58 -12.72
CA GLY A 94 -12.86 18.19 -13.07
C GLY A 94 -13.43 17.02 -12.25
N GLN A 95 -12.64 16.38 -11.38
CA GLN A 95 -13.10 15.24 -10.56
C GLN A 95 -13.03 15.48 -9.05
N ILE A 96 -12.37 16.54 -8.61
CA ILE A 96 -12.12 16.79 -7.17
C ILE A 96 -13.41 16.88 -6.34
N GLU A 97 -14.47 17.50 -6.88
CA GLU A 97 -15.77 17.60 -6.21
C GLU A 97 -16.42 16.23 -6.02
N TRP A 98 -16.34 15.39 -7.06
CA TRP A 98 -16.84 14.04 -7.00
C TRP A 98 -16.04 13.19 -6.01
N PHE A 99 -14.71 13.29 -6.00
CA PHE A 99 -13.86 12.62 -5.02
C PHE A 99 -14.17 13.08 -3.59
N SER A 100 -14.35 14.39 -3.39
CA SER A 100 -14.76 14.94 -2.09
C SER A 100 -16.11 14.38 -1.63
N LYS A 101 -17.10 14.34 -2.52
CA LYS A 101 -18.43 13.76 -2.22
C LYS A 101 -18.32 12.29 -1.81
N MET A 102 -17.50 11.48 -2.52
CA MET A 102 -17.37 10.05 -2.29
C MET A 102 -16.58 9.71 -1.03
N THR A 103 -15.58 10.54 -0.67
CA THR A 103 -14.58 10.20 0.35
C THR A 103 -14.61 11.08 1.59
N GLY A 104 -15.25 12.26 1.50
CA GLY A 104 -15.19 13.29 2.53
C GLY A 104 -13.87 14.08 2.53
N LEU A 105 -13.11 14.05 1.42
CA LEU A 105 -11.87 14.83 1.26
C LEU A 105 -12.17 16.32 1.36
N ILE A 106 -11.45 17.02 2.22
CA ILE A 106 -11.48 18.49 2.32
C ILE A 106 -10.43 19.04 1.37
N TYR A 107 -10.85 19.64 0.25
CA TYR A 107 -9.97 20.16 -0.79
C TYR A 107 -10.00 21.68 -0.94
N ASN A 108 -11.03 22.33 -0.41
CA ASN A 108 -11.28 23.77 -0.53
C ASN A 108 -10.69 24.62 0.61
N ASP A 109 -9.96 23.99 1.53
CA ASP A 109 -9.20 24.67 2.59
C ASP A 109 -7.70 24.58 2.29
N PRO A 110 -7.01 25.70 1.96
CA PRO A 110 -5.58 25.69 1.65
C PRO A 110 -4.68 25.31 2.84
N ASN A 111 -5.20 25.35 4.06
CA ASN A 111 -4.47 24.88 5.24
C ASN A 111 -4.52 23.34 5.38
N MET A 112 -5.47 22.69 4.71
CA MET A 112 -5.65 21.25 4.79
C MET A 112 -5.26 20.52 3.51
N PHE A 113 -5.27 21.20 2.35
CA PHE A 113 -5.03 20.57 1.07
C PHE A 113 -4.36 21.50 0.07
N VAL A 114 -3.33 21.01 -0.60
CA VAL A 114 -2.72 21.66 -1.76
C VAL A 114 -2.52 20.66 -2.88
N ARG A 115 -2.84 21.06 -4.11
CA ARG A 115 -2.53 20.34 -5.34
C ARG A 115 -1.19 20.81 -5.88
N TYR A 116 -0.29 19.89 -6.16
CA TYR A 116 0.95 20.15 -6.88
C TYR A 116 0.74 19.79 -8.35
N ASP A 117 0.89 20.76 -9.21
CA ASP A 117 0.82 20.62 -10.66
C ASP A 117 2.18 20.19 -11.22
N CYS A 118 2.22 19.06 -11.92
CA CYS A 118 3.42 18.49 -12.51
C CYS A 118 3.73 19.03 -13.93
N SER A 119 2.87 19.89 -14.50
CA SER A 119 2.99 20.34 -15.88
C SER A 119 4.34 21.00 -16.17
N GLY A 120 5.03 20.53 -17.21
CA GLY A 120 6.30 21.08 -17.68
C GLY A 120 7.51 20.81 -16.79
N LYS A 121 7.39 19.94 -15.78
CA LYS A 121 8.48 19.61 -14.87
C LYS A 121 8.97 18.18 -15.06
N SER A 122 10.27 18.00 -14.86
CA SER A 122 10.87 16.66 -14.78
C SER A 122 10.58 16.00 -13.42
N ALA A 123 10.68 14.68 -13.39
CA ALA A 123 10.55 13.91 -12.15
C ALA A 123 11.57 14.35 -11.09
N GLU A 124 12.78 14.69 -11.51
CA GLU A 124 13.85 15.18 -10.64
C GLU A 124 13.47 16.49 -9.97
N GLU A 125 12.93 17.45 -10.71
CA GLU A 125 12.45 18.74 -10.18
C GLU A 125 11.27 18.53 -9.21
N ILE A 126 10.31 17.68 -9.59
CA ILE A 126 9.15 17.34 -8.74
C ILE A 126 9.62 16.70 -7.43
N PHE A 127 10.58 15.77 -7.49
CA PHE A 127 11.11 15.12 -6.30
C PHE A 127 11.87 16.09 -5.39
N ASP A 128 12.65 17.02 -5.95
CA ASP A 128 13.37 18.03 -5.17
C ASP A 128 12.38 19.03 -4.51
N ASP A 129 11.29 19.39 -5.20
CA ASP A 129 10.21 20.20 -4.63
C ASP A 129 9.51 19.48 -3.48
N ILE A 130 9.18 18.17 -3.63
CA ILE A 130 8.57 17.35 -2.56
C ILE A 130 9.50 17.24 -1.35
N VAL A 131 10.79 17.03 -1.58
CA VAL A 131 11.80 17.01 -0.49
C VAL A 131 11.87 18.36 0.21
N SER A 132 11.63 19.45 -0.51
CA SER A 132 11.59 20.82 0.06
C SER A 132 10.31 21.03 0.88
N LEU A 133 9.15 20.62 0.37
CA LEU A 133 7.87 20.65 1.08
C LEU A 133 7.91 19.81 2.36
N GLN A 134 8.65 18.69 2.36
CA GLN A 134 8.82 17.82 3.53
C GLN A 134 9.49 18.49 4.72
N LYS A 135 10.09 19.67 4.54
CA LYS A 135 10.73 20.45 5.63
C LYS A 135 9.74 21.35 6.38
N ALA A 136 8.50 21.50 5.87
CA ALA A 136 7.49 22.30 6.54
C ALA A 136 7.00 21.62 7.83
N ASP A 137 6.85 22.41 8.90
CA ASP A 137 6.45 21.89 10.22
C ASP A 137 5.04 21.29 10.23
N ASN A 138 4.14 21.83 9.39
CA ASN A 138 2.75 21.39 9.27
C ASN A 138 2.50 20.43 8.11
N ILE A 139 3.54 19.84 7.53
CA ILE A 139 3.38 18.89 6.43
C ILE A 139 2.54 17.67 6.85
N GLY A 140 1.50 17.40 6.09
CA GLY A 140 0.61 16.25 6.25
C GLY A 140 0.96 15.09 5.33
N MET A 141 -0.06 14.32 4.97
CA MET A 141 0.07 13.22 4.03
C MET A 141 0.45 13.73 2.64
N ILE A 142 1.38 13.04 2.00
CA ILE A 142 1.76 13.30 0.61
C ILE A 142 1.29 12.14 -0.26
N ILE A 143 0.58 12.42 -1.35
CA ILE A 143 0.19 11.44 -2.38
C ILE A 143 0.89 11.80 -3.68
N ILE A 144 1.43 10.80 -4.39
CA ILE A 144 1.94 10.92 -5.77
C ILE A 144 1.05 10.07 -6.66
N ASP A 145 0.28 10.71 -7.54
CA ASP A 145 -0.65 10.06 -8.47
C ASP A 145 -0.36 10.48 -9.93
N SER A 146 0.29 9.64 -10.69
CA SER A 146 0.93 8.38 -10.37
C SER A 146 2.41 8.39 -10.76
N ALA A 147 3.20 7.55 -10.10
CA ALA A 147 4.64 7.47 -10.38
C ALA A 147 5.00 7.15 -11.84
N PRO A 148 4.26 6.28 -12.56
CA PRO A 148 4.54 5.98 -13.97
C PRO A 148 4.33 7.14 -14.94
N MET A 149 3.63 8.19 -14.55
CA MET A 149 3.37 9.36 -15.40
C MET A 149 4.47 10.42 -15.31
N LEU A 150 5.37 10.29 -14.33
CA LEU A 150 6.48 11.18 -14.18
C LEU A 150 7.54 10.90 -15.26
N LEU A 151 7.99 11.94 -15.94
CA LEU A 151 9.04 11.87 -16.95
C LEU A 151 10.37 12.34 -16.34
N SER A 152 11.44 11.58 -16.55
CA SER A 152 12.76 12.06 -16.17
C SER A 152 13.24 13.18 -17.09
N GLN A 153 14.20 13.99 -16.64
CA GLN A 153 14.80 15.04 -17.48
C GLN A 153 15.35 14.45 -18.78
N ALA A 154 15.97 13.27 -18.70
CA ALA A 154 16.48 12.59 -19.87
C ALA A 154 15.38 12.18 -20.88
N ASP A 155 14.18 11.83 -20.39
CA ASP A 155 13.03 11.51 -21.25
C ASP A 155 12.48 12.78 -21.91
N ILE A 156 12.50 13.92 -21.22
CA ILE A 156 12.06 15.23 -21.73
C ILE A 156 13.01 15.74 -22.82
N ASP A 157 14.33 15.60 -22.60
CA ASP A 157 15.36 16.06 -23.53
C ASP A 157 15.43 15.22 -24.81
N ASN A 158 14.95 13.99 -24.76
CA ASN A 158 14.92 13.10 -25.93
C ASN A 158 13.62 13.28 -26.73
N SER A 159 13.77 13.35 -28.06
CA SER A 159 12.59 13.34 -28.92
C SER A 159 11.85 12.00 -28.83
N ILE A 160 10.54 12.02 -28.95
CA ILE A 160 9.67 10.82 -28.97
C ILE A 160 10.15 9.78 -30.00
N ALA A 161 10.78 10.26 -31.10
CA ALA A 161 11.31 9.40 -32.17
C ALA A 161 12.60 8.63 -31.80
N LYS A 162 13.30 9.06 -30.74
CA LYS A 162 14.58 8.44 -30.31
C LYS A 162 14.38 7.75 -28.95
N ASP A 163 13.54 6.72 -28.90
CA ASP A 163 13.41 5.87 -27.72
C ASP A 163 14.61 4.92 -27.63
N ASN A 164 15.69 5.40 -27.03
CA ASN A 164 16.91 4.63 -26.80
C ASN A 164 16.85 3.74 -25.54
N GLY A 165 15.65 3.29 -25.11
CA GLY A 165 15.49 2.34 -24.01
C GLY A 165 15.77 2.89 -22.62
N GLN A 166 15.66 4.21 -22.41
CA GLN A 166 16.01 4.89 -21.15
C GLN A 166 14.99 4.72 -20.01
N ARG A 167 14.17 3.66 -20.03
CA ARG A 167 13.27 3.30 -18.90
C ARG A 167 13.99 3.17 -17.55
N ALA A 168 15.31 3.16 -17.55
CA ALA A 168 16.13 3.09 -16.33
C ALA A 168 16.27 4.43 -15.61
N SER A 169 15.99 5.60 -16.26
CA SER A 169 16.27 6.90 -15.67
C SER A 169 15.29 7.23 -14.54
N ILE A 170 13.97 7.10 -14.77
CA ILE A 170 12.96 7.32 -13.73
C ILE A 170 13.14 6.36 -12.55
N ALA A 171 13.53 5.10 -12.78
CA ALA A 171 13.80 4.13 -11.73
C ALA A 171 14.98 4.56 -10.83
N LYS A 172 16.01 5.16 -11.42
CA LYS A 172 17.18 5.70 -10.70
C LYS A 172 16.80 6.91 -9.86
N SER A 173 16.06 7.86 -10.44
CA SER A 173 15.60 9.08 -9.75
C SER A 173 14.63 8.74 -8.62
N MET A 174 13.67 7.84 -8.83
CA MET A 174 12.79 7.29 -7.81
C MET A 174 13.57 6.64 -6.67
N GLY A 175 14.58 5.83 -7.00
CA GLY A 175 15.44 5.19 -5.99
C GLY A 175 16.19 6.21 -5.13
N LYS A 176 16.72 7.29 -5.74
CA LYS A 176 17.37 8.40 -5.03
C LYS A 176 16.36 9.16 -4.15
N PHE A 177 15.21 9.54 -4.70
CA PHE A 177 14.13 10.22 -3.98
C PHE A 177 13.72 9.45 -2.72
N LEU A 178 13.45 8.15 -2.84
CA LEU A 178 13.02 7.33 -1.71
C LEU A 178 14.09 7.17 -0.63
N LYS A 179 15.38 7.19 -0.98
CA LYS A 179 16.48 7.21 0.01
C LYS A 179 16.43 8.44 0.90
N PHE A 180 16.02 9.60 0.35
CA PHE A 180 15.85 10.83 1.12
C PHE A 180 14.51 10.87 1.87
N MET A 181 13.43 10.48 1.20
CA MET A 181 12.08 10.63 1.75
C MET A 181 11.77 9.65 2.88
N VAL A 182 12.17 8.38 2.76
CA VAL A 182 11.82 7.37 3.77
C VAL A 182 12.32 7.75 5.18
N PRO A 183 13.57 8.20 5.38
CA PRO A 183 13.99 8.70 6.69
C PRO A 183 13.32 10.01 7.09
N ALA A 184 13.00 10.89 6.13
CA ALA A 184 12.39 12.19 6.39
C ALA A 184 10.95 12.03 6.90
N ILE A 185 10.13 11.25 6.21
CA ILE A 185 8.75 10.96 6.65
C ILE A 185 8.71 10.22 7.99
N ALA A 186 9.64 9.29 8.22
CA ALA A 186 9.73 8.58 9.50
C ALA A 186 9.99 9.52 10.67
N ARG A 187 10.79 10.58 10.44
CA ARG A 187 11.12 11.58 11.45
C ARG A 187 9.98 12.57 11.69
N ALA A 188 9.32 13.03 10.62
CA ALA A 188 8.21 13.98 10.69
C ALA A 188 6.87 13.31 11.07
N GLY A 189 6.78 11.98 10.94
CA GLY A 189 5.57 11.22 11.26
C GLY A 189 4.47 11.32 10.20
N ASN A 190 4.70 11.98 9.05
CA ASN A 190 3.69 12.08 7.99
C ASN A 190 3.81 10.93 7.00
N PRO A 191 2.69 10.37 6.47
CA PRO A 191 2.72 9.29 5.52
C PRO A 191 3.01 9.76 4.09
N LEU A 192 3.72 8.93 3.31
CA LEU A 192 3.85 9.06 1.86
C LEU A 192 3.11 7.90 1.20
N LEU A 193 2.19 8.22 0.28
CA LEU A 193 1.49 7.25 -0.53
C LEU A 193 1.83 7.46 -2.00
N ILE A 194 2.26 6.39 -2.67
CA ILE A 194 2.57 6.44 -4.11
C ILE A 194 1.65 5.48 -4.84
N ILE A 195 0.97 5.99 -5.86
CA ILE A 195 0.16 5.20 -6.76
C ILE A 195 1.04 4.68 -7.88
N ASN A 196 0.95 3.36 -8.13
CA ASN A 196 1.64 2.69 -9.21
C ASN A 196 0.68 1.86 -10.07
N HIS A 197 0.96 1.75 -11.36
CA HIS A 197 0.18 0.92 -12.26
C HIS A 197 0.76 -0.50 -12.33
N THR A 198 -0.12 -1.49 -12.48
CA THR A 198 0.30 -2.84 -12.82
C THR A 198 -0.03 -3.12 -14.29
N ARG A 199 0.88 -3.82 -14.97
CA ARG A 199 0.67 -4.31 -16.33
C ARG A 199 0.78 -5.82 -16.34
N VAL A 200 -0.07 -6.47 -17.13
CA VAL A 200 0.05 -7.91 -17.34
C VAL A 200 1.25 -8.16 -18.24
N ALA A 201 2.25 -8.85 -17.72
CA ALA A 201 3.47 -9.22 -18.45
C ALA A 201 3.34 -10.59 -19.13
N GLY A 202 2.37 -11.40 -18.72
CA GLY A 202 2.13 -12.73 -19.23
C GLY A 202 1.17 -13.51 -18.34
N THR A 203 1.01 -14.77 -18.65
CA THR A 203 0.23 -15.72 -17.84
C THR A 203 1.09 -16.91 -17.47
N THR A 204 0.86 -17.46 -16.27
CA THR A 204 1.47 -18.72 -15.86
C THR A 204 0.89 -19.88 -16.67
N PHE A 205 1.51 -21.06 -16.60
CA PHE A 205 0.99 -22.29 -17.19
C PHE A 205 -0.45 -22.63 -16.70
N THR A 206 -0.80 -22.21 -15.49
CA THR A 206 -2.13 -22.39 -14.90
C THR A 206 -3.13 -21.28 -15.28
N GLY A 207 -2.74 -20.36 -16.17
CA GLY A 207 -3.60 -19.24 -16.62
C GLY A 207 -3.63 -18.04 -15.66
N ALA A 208 -2.87 -18.04 -14.56
CA ALA A 208 -2.81 -16.90 -13.66
C ALA A 208 -1.99 -15.76 -14.29
N LYS A 209 -2.48 -14.52 -14.18
CA LYS A 209 -1.80 -13.33 -14.72
C LYS A 209 -0.51 -13.03 -13.93
N ILE A 210 0.58 -12.82 -14.66
CA ILE A 210 1.85 -12.31 -14.11
C ILE A 210 1.82 -10.79 -14.27
N TYR A 211 2.01 -10.07 -13.17
CA TYR A 211 2.00 -8.61 -13.18
C TYR A 211 3.41 -8.04 -13.06
N THR A 212 3.69 -7.00 -13.82
CA THR A 212 4.87 -6.14 -13.68
C THR A 212 4.46 -4.74 -13.29
N GLU A 213 5.37 -4.05 -12.64
CA GLU A 213 5.18 -2.70 -12.17
C GLU A 213 6.30 -1.80 -12.69
N PRO A 214 5.96 -0.64 -13.28
CA PRO A 214 6.94 0.36 -13.72
C PRO A 214 7.63 1.04 -12.54
N CYS A 215 8.55 1.97 -12.84
CA CYS A 215 9.32 2.78 -11.88
C CYS A 215 10.35 2.01 -11.06
N GLY A 216 10.69 0.80 -11.49
CA GLY A 216 11.84 0.05 -11.00
C GLY A 216 11.66 -0.63 -9.64
N TYR A 217 12.75 -1.24 -9.17
CA TYR A 217 12.75 -2.11 -8.00
C TYR A 217 12.53 -1.35 -6.67
N ALA A 218 12.77 -0.04 -6.65
CA ALA A 218 12.66 0.78 -5.45
C ALA A 218 11.24 0.74 -4.85
N LEU A 219 10.18 0.82 -5.70
CA LEU A 219 8.79 0.73 -5.27
C LEU A 219 8.36 -0.68 -4.80
N ASN A 220 9.19 -1.69 -5.00
CA ASN A 220 9.00 -3.00 -4.39
C ASN A 220 9.77 -3.15 -3.07
N PHE A 221 10.92 -2.47 -2.96
CA PHE A 221 11.81 -2.63 -1.80
C PHE A 221 11.46 -1.71 -0.63
N TYR A 222 11.29 -0.39 -0.87
CA TYR A 222 11.12 0.60 0.20
C TYR A 222 9.77 0.59 0.92
N PRO A 223 8.62 0.27 0.27
CA PRO A 223 7.34 0.36 0.95
C PRO A 223 7.27 -0.49 2.21
N CYS A 224 6.66 0.08 3.24
CA CYS A 224 6.28 -0.62 4.45
C CYS A 224 5.02 -1.46 4.19
N ILE A 225 4.04 -0.88 3.50
CA ILE A 225 2.81 -1.54 3.06
C ILE A 225 2.68 -1.39 1.54
N LYS A 226 2.25 -2.47 0.89
CA LYS A 226 1.87 -2.47 -0.51
C LYS A 226 0.53 -3.17 -0.66
N VAL A 227 -0.40 -2.48 -1.31
CA VAL A 227 -1.75 -2.95 -1.54
C VAL A 227 -2.01 -3.00 -3.04
N ARG A 228 -2.57 -4.11 -3.51
CA ARG A 228 -3.03 -4.24 -4.89
C ARG A 228 -4.54 -4.13 -4.94
N PHE A 229 -5.04 -3.26 -5.80
CA PHE A 229 -6.46 -3.04 -6.03
C PHE A 229 -6.92 -3.65 -7.34
N ALA A 230 -8.16 -4.14 -7.34
CA ALA A 230 -8.92 -4.53 -8.50
C ALA A 230 -10.37 -4.09 -8.32
N THR A 231 -11.05 -3.79 -9.41
CA THR A 231 -12.48 -3.48 -9.40
C THR A 231 -13.25 -4.62 -10.03
N ARG A 232 -14.46 -4.80 -9.58
CA ARG A 232 -15.47 -5.63 -10.23
C ARG A 232 -16.80 -4.90 -10.30
N LYS A 233 -17.65 -5.37 -11.17
CA LYS A 233 -19.01 -4.84 -11.24
C LYS A 233 -19.72 -5.00 -9.90
N PHE A 234 -20.48 -4.00 -9.55
CA PHE A 234 -21.40 -4.03 -8.44
C PHE A 234 -22.55 -5.02 -8.76
N THR A 235 -22.89 -5.87 -7.82
CA THR A 235 -23.92 -6.90 -8.00
C THR A 235 -25.00 -6.81 -6.93
N LYS A 236 -26.15 -7.45 -7.15
CA LYS A 236 -27.22 -7.54 -6.15
C LYS A 236 -26.75 -8.07 -4.80
N GLY A 237 -25.78 -8.99 -4.80
CA GLY A 237 -25.20 -9.55 -3.57
C GLY A 237 -24.36 -8.55 -2.76
N ASP A 238 -24.03 -7.40 -3.33
CA ASP A 238 -23.32 -6.33 -2.65
C ASP A 238 -24.25 -5.31 -2.00
N ARG A 239 -25.56 -5.46 -2.19
CA ARG A 239 -26.62 -4.60 -1.65
C ARG A 239 -27.32 -5.31 -0.50
N LEU A 240 -26.91 -5.02 0.72
CA LEU A 240 -27.53 -5.59 1.92
C LEU A 240 -28.77 -4.83 2.36
N ASP A 241 -28.99 -3.62 1.85
CA ASP A 241 -30.06 -2.69 2.22
C ASP A 241 -31.34 -2.84 1.41
N LEU A 242 -31.32 -3.63 0.33
CA LEU A 242 -32.45 -3.76 -0.58
C LEU A 242 -33.14 -5.12 -0.46
N SER A 243 -34.47 -5.08 -0.48
CA SER A 243 -35.30 -6.26 -0.71
C SER A 243 -35.01 -6.84 -2.10
N ALA A 244 -35.11 -8.16 -2.25
CA ALA A 244 -34.78 -8.91 -3.45
C ALA A 244 -35.54 -8.50 -4.75
N SER A 245 -36.44 -7.53 -4.67
CA SER A 245 -37.29 -7.07 -5.77
C SER A 245 -36.77 -5.86 -6.55
N GLN A 246 -35.73 -5.17 -6.09
CA GLN A 246 -35.18 -4.02 -6.81
C GLN A 246 -34.09 -4.45 -7.79
N THR A 247 -34.31 -4.20 -9.09
CA THR A 247 -33.68 -4.98 -10.17
C THR A 247 -32.51 -4.35 -10.89
N ASP A 248 -32.20 -3.05 -10.72
CA ASP A 248 -31.18 -2.38 -11.52
C ASP A 248 -29.88 -2.12 -10.75
N ALA A 249 -29.11 -3.20 -10.53
CA ALA A 249 -27.90 -3.16 -9.72
C ALA A 249 -26.61 -2.77 -10.48
N ASP A 250 -26.64 -2.72 -11.82
CA ASP A 250 -25.41 -2.61 -12.62
C ASP A 250 -24.78 -1.20 -12.66
N THR A 251 -25.49 -0.18 -12.16
CA THR A 251 -25.05 1.23 -12.29
C THR A 251 -24.87 1.97 -10.97
N ASP A 252 -25.17 1.35 -9.83
CA ASP A 252 -25.33 2.09 -8.57
C ASP A 252 -24.03 2.33 -7.79
N GLY A 253 -22.92 1.73 -8.21
CA GLY A 253 -21.70 1.89 -7.45
C GLY A 253 -20.48 1.15 -8.02
N ILE A 254 -19.39 1.23 -7.26
CA ILE A 254 -18.12 0.60 -7.55
C ILE A 254 -17.77 -0.34 -6.41
N CYS A 255 -17.42 -1.58 -6.72
CA CYS A 255 -16.84 -2.51 -5.76
C CYS A 255 -15.35 -2.66 -6.03
N ALA A 256 -14.53 -2.09 -5.15
CA ALA A 256 -13.10 -2.30 -5.15
C ALA A 256 -12.75 -3.46 -4.20
N THR A 257 -11.90 -4.35 -4.67
CA THR A 257 -11.28 -5.39 -3.85
C THR A 257 -9.80 -5.08 -3.70
N PHE A 258 -9.22 -5.45 -2.57
CA PHE A 258 -7.79 -5.27 -2.39
C PHE A 258 -7.13 -6.49 -1.73
N SER A 259 -5.85 -6.63 -2.01
CA SER A 259 -4.99 -7.60 -1.37
C SER A 259 -3.72 -6.93 -0.87
N VAL A 260 -3.32 -7.24 0.34
CA VAL A 260 -2.06 -6.76 0.92
C VAL A 260 -0.94 -7.65 0.39
N THR A 261 -0.12 -7.12 -0.51
CA THR A 261 0.98 -7.87 -1.14
C THR A 261 2.30 -7.72 -0.39
N LYS A 262 2.39 -6.72 0.50
CA LYS A 262 3.52 -6.51 1.41
C LYS A 262 3.06 -5.82 2.68
N ASN A 263 3.48 -6.34 3.83
CA ASN A 263 3.27 -5.71 5.12
C ASN A 263 4.48 -6.00 6.02
N ARG A 264 5.21 -4.96 6.40
CA ARG A 264 6.35 -5.05 7.33
C ARG A 264 5.96 -4.84 8.79
N LEU A 265 4.68 -4.53 9.05
CA LEU A 265 4.16 -4.22 10.37
C LEU A 265 3.11 -5.24 10.83
N GLY A 266 2.96 -6.34 10.14
CA GLY A 266 2.00 -7.39 10.45
C GLY A 266 2.06 -8.53 9.44
N ALA A 267 1.31 -9.58 9.69
CA ALA A 267 1.23 -10.73 8.80
C ALA A 267 0.46 -10.43 7.51
N LEU A 268 0.59 -11.29 6.50
CA LEU A 268 -0.12 -11.21 5.22
C LEU A 268 -1.38 -12.10 5.16
N ASN A 269 -1.82 -12.63 6.30
CA ASN A 269 -2.90 -13.60 6.37
C ASN A 269 -4.32 -13.00 6.27
N ARG A 270 -4.46 -11.67 6.30
CA ARG A 270 -5.74 -10.98 6.25
C ARG A 270 -5.94 -10.33 4.89
N ASN A 271 -6.53 -11.06 3.95
CA ASN A 271 -6.76 -10.60 2.58
C ASN A 271 -8.24 -10.53 2.23
N GLY A 272 -8.55 -9.84 1.11
CA GLY A 272 -9.84 -9.90 0.44
C GLY A 272 -10.93 -9.04 1.08
N ALA A 273 -10.57 -7.88 1.58
CA ALA A 273 -11.54 -6.85 1.93
C ALA A 273 -12.18 -6.26 0.66
N LYS A 274 -13.43 -5.86 0.78
CA LYS A 274 -14.14 -5.11 -0.25
C LYS A 274 -14.38 -3.69 0.25
N ILE A 275 -14.32 -2.73 -0.66
CA ILE A 275 -14.67 -1.34 -0.41
C ILE A 275 -15.72 -0.97 -1.44
N ILE A 276 -16.90 -0.57 -0.98
CA ILE A 276 -18.03 -0.27 -1.83
C ILE A 276 -18.31 1.23 -1.79
N PHE A 277 -18.31 1.85 -2.96
CA PHE A 277 -18.77 3.22 -3.14
C PHE A 277 -20.09 3.21 -3.89
N ARG A 278 -21.09 3.86 -3.35
CA ARG A 278 -22.36 4.14 -4.02
C ARG A 278 -22.32 5.52 -4.63
N PHE A 279 -22.75 5.66 -5.88
CA PHE A 279 -22.69 6.94 -6.58
C PHE A 279 -23.53 8.04 -5.92
N GLU A 280 -24.61 7.66 -5.25
CA GLU A 280 -25.49 8.61 -4.56
C GLU A 280 -24.98 8.99 -3.18
N THR A 281 -24.54 8.01 -2.39
CA THR A 281 -24.30 8.18 -0.94
C THR A 281 -22.82 8.11 -0.54
N GLY A 282 -21.92 7.77 -1.47
CA GLY A 282 -20.50 7.64 -1.18
C GLY A 282 -20.14 6.25 -0.61
N LEU A 283 -19.26 6.22 0.37
CA LEU A 283 -18.76 4.99 0.98
C LEU A 283 -19.89 4.21 1.71
N ASP A 284 -20.06 2.93 1.39
CA ASP A 284 -21.03 2.04 2.02
C ASP A 284 -20.46 1.39 3.29
N THR A 285 -20.54 2.12 4.40
CA THR A 285 -20.03 1.66 5.70
C THR A 285 -20.91 0.57 6.33
N LEU A 286 -22.22 0.52 6.00
CA LEU A 286 -23.11 -0.53 6.51
C LEU A 286 -22.71 -1.91 5.98
N THR A 287 -22.52 -2.02 4.67
CA THR A 287 -22.09 -3.28 4.06
C THR A 287 -20.72 -3.71 4.57
N ASP A 288 -19.80 -2.75 4.77
CA ASP A 288 -18.47 -3.03 5.32
C ASP A 288 -18.56 -3.55 6.76
N LEU A 289 -19.35 -2.92 7.63
CA LEU A 289 -19.59 -3.39 9.00
C LEU A 289 -20.15 -4.82 9.02
N ILE A 290 -21.20 -5.06 8.25
CA ILE A 290 -21.86 -6.38 8.20
C ILE A 290 -20.90 -7.47 7.67
N GLU A 291 -20.10 -7.15 6.67
CA GLU A 291 -19.11 -8.10 6.15
C GLU A 291 -18.06 -8.46 7.20
N ILE A 292 -17.49 -7.46 7.87
CA ILE A 292 -16.44 -7.73 8.84
C ILE A 292 -16.95 -8.51 10.05
N ILE A 293 -18.11 -8.12 10.61
CA ILE A 293 -18.64 -8.80 11.81
C ILE A 293 -19.09 -10.23 11.54
N THR A 294 -19.52 -10.53 10.30
CA THR A 294 -19.95 -11.89 9.93
C THR A 294 -18.81 -12.77 9.44
N LYS A 295 -17.85 -12.21 8.69
CA LYS A 295 -16.73 -12.96 8.13
C LYS A 295 -15.72 -13.39 9.19
N TYR A 296 -15.46 -12.52 10.15
CA TYR A 296 -14.49 -12.75 11.20
C TYR A 296 -15.13 -13.11 12.55
N GLU A 297 -16.43 -13.46 12.53
CA GLU A 297 -17.19 -13.92 13.70
C GLU A 297 -17.16 -12.95 14.89
N ILE A 298 -16.98 -11.64 14.62
CA ILE A 298 -17.06 -10.59 15.62
C ILE A 298 -18.48 -10.56 16.21
N ALA A 299 -19.52 -10.68 15.35
CA ALA A 299 -20.84 -11.05 15.81
C ALA A 299 -20.86 -12.55 16.12
N LYS A 300 -21.27 -12.92 17.33
CA LYS A 300 -21.26 -14.31 17.77
C LYS A 300 -22.25 -15.16 16.97
N ARG A 301 -21.75 -16.20 16.35
CA ARG A 301 -22.58 -17.15 15.61
C ARG A 301 -23.17 -18.16 16.58
N LEU A 302 -24.51 -18.18 16.69
CA LEU A 302 -25.21 -19.12 17.56
C LEU A 302 -25.59 -20.43 16.82
N SER A 303 -25.85 -20.33 15.50
CA SER A 303 -26.13 -21.45 14.61
C SER A 303 -25.81 -21.09 13.17
N THR A 304 -26.04 -21.98 12.23
CA THR A 304 -25.86 -21.71 10.79
C THR A 304 -26.65 -20.50 10.29
N GLN A 305 -27.76 -20.15 10.97
CA GLN A 305 -28.66 -19.07 10.57
C GLN A 305 -28.89 -18.02 11.66
N SER A 306 -28.27 -18.16 12.84
CA SER A 306 -28.54 -17.26 13.97
C SER A 306 -27.29 -16.54 14.43
N TRP A 307 -27.46 -15.25 14.69
CA TRP A 307 -26.40 -14.32 15.08
C TRP A 307 -26.79 -13.59 16.34
N GLN A 308 -25.82 -13.28 17.19
CA GLN A 308 -25.97 -12.42 18.36
C GLN A 308 -24.96 -11.27 18.27
N LEU A 309 -25.43 -10.04 18.45
CA LEU A 309 -24.54 -8.90 18.56
C LEU A 309 -23.95 -8.85 19.96
N VAL A 310 -22.64 -8.88 20.02
CA VAL A 310 -21.86 -8.84 21.27
C VAL A 310 -20.83 -7.73 21.19
N ASN A 311 -20.45 -7.18 22.33
CA ASN A 311 -19.31 -6.28 22.40
C ASN A 311 -18.04 -7.07 22.00
N PRO A 312 -17.31 -6.65 20.96
CA PRO A 312 -16.20 -7.42 20.45
C PRO A 312 -14.99 -7.52 21.40
N ILE A 313 -14.92 -6.65 22.42
CA ILE A 313 -13.84 -6.61 23.40
C ILE A 313 -14.19 -7.42 24.64
N THR A 314 -15.41 -7.26 25.17
CA THR A 314 -15.84 -7.92 26.42
C THR A 314 -16.55 -9.26 26.18
N GLY A 315 -17.08 -9.48 24.97
CA GLY A 315 -17.91 -10.64 24.65
C GLY A 315 -19.33 -10.58 25.19
N GLU A 316 -19.70 -9.51 25.90
CA GLU A 316 -21.03 -9.35 26.49
C GLU A 316 -22.08 -9.05 25.39
N PRO A 317 -23.29 -9.62 25.54
CA PRO A 317 -24.37 -9.34 24.57
C PRO A 317 -24.85 -7.90 24.63
N TYR A 318 -25.20 -7.35 23.48
CA TYR A 318 -25.99 -6.12 23.41
C TYR A 318 -27.47 -6.40 23.61
N PHE A 319 -28.17 -5.43 24.19
CA PHE A 319 -29.57 -5.51 24.48
C PHE A 319 -30.32 -4.42 23.68
N ASP A 320 -31.50 -4.76 23.22
CA ASP A 320 -32.42 -3.79 22.63
C ASP A 320 -32.87 -2.77 23.70
N LYS A 321 -32.79 -1.48 23.37
CA LYS A 321 -33.09 -0.39 24.33
C LYS A 321 -34.57 -0.29 24.67
N GLU A 322 -35.48 -0.78 23.82
CA GLU A 322 -36.91 -0.69 23.99
C GLU A 322 -37.50 -1.93 24.70
N THR A 323 -37.05 -3.11 24.27
CA THR A 323 -37.58 -4.38 24.79
C THR A 323 -36.77 -4.97 25.93
N GLY A 324 -35.50 -4.58 26.08
CA GLY A 324 -34.57 -5.15 27.06
C GLY A 324 -34.14 -6.58 26.74
N GLU A 325 -34.43 -7.09 25.55
CA GLU A 325 -34.02 -8.42 25.09
C GLU A 325 -32.62 -8.39 24.46
N GLU A 326 -31.93 -9.50 24.54
CA GLU A 326 -30.64 -9.65 23.86
C GLU A 326 -30.80 -9.58 22.34
N LEU A 327 -29.91 -8.86 21.66
CA LEU A 327 -29.91 -8.70 20.21
C LEU A 327 -29.51 -9.99 19.51
N LYS A 328 -30.49 -10.90 19.36
CA LYS A 328 -30.40 -12.19 18.68
C LYS A 328 -31.25 -12.20 17.41
N PHE A 329 -30.67 -12.61 16.30
CA PHE A 329 -31.33 -12.58 15.00
C PHE A 329 -31.31 -13.94 14.35
N VAL A 330 -32.46 -14.42 13.89
CA VAL A 330 -32.58 -15.58 13.00
C VAL A 330 -32.65 -15.06 11.57
N GLY A 331 -31.56 -15.30 10.82
CA GLY A 331 -31.34 -14.77 9.48
C GLY A 331 -30.48 -13.48 9.48
N LYS A 332 -29.49 -13.47 8.59
CA LYS A 332 -28.55 -12.34 8.42
C LYS A 332 -29.32 -11.03 8.11
N GLN A 333 -30.37 -11.12 7.30
CA GLN A 333 -31.14 -9.94 6.88
C GLN A 333 -31.76 -9.18 8.05
N LYS A 334 -32.32 -9.88 9.04
CA LYS A 334 -32.90 -9.22 10.23
C LYS A 334 -31.87 -8.45 11.04
N MET A 335 -30.64 -8.97 11.14
CA MET A 335 -29.53 -8.28 11.79
C MET A 335 -29.14 -7.02 10.98
N VAL A 336 -29.07 -7.13 9.65
CA VAL A 336 -28.82 -5.98 8.76
C VAL A 336 -29.86 -4.91 8.92
N ASP A 337 -31.16 -5.32 8.89
CA ASP A 337 -32.29 -4.38 9.02
C ASP A 337 -32.23 -3.66 10.37
N TYR A 338 -31.96 -4.38 11.45
CA TYR A 338 -31.82 -3.77 12.78
C TYR A 338 -30.68 -2.74 12.82
N ILE A 339 -29.48 -3.11 12.37
CA ILE A 339 -28.31 -2.19 12.39
C ILE A 339 -28.55 -0.99 11.47
N ARG A 340 -29.24 -1.18 10.32
CA ARG A 340 -29.60 -0.08 9.42
C ARG A 340 -30.58 0.90 10.06
N ASP A 341 -31.63 0.37 10.71
CA ASP A 341 -32.75 1.15 11.20
C ASP A 341 -32.43 1.83 12.56
N HIS A 342 -31.37 1.42 13.27
CA HIS A 342 -30.92 1.96 14.55
C HIS A 342 -29.57 2.67 14.42
N ALA A 343 -29.58 3.91 13.89
CA ALA A 343 -28.35 4.66 13.56
C ALA A 343 -27.42 4.87 14.78
N GLU A 344 -27.98 5.20 15.97
CA GLU A 344 -27.19 5.39 17.20
C GLU A 344 -26.46 4.10 17.60
N PHE A 345 -27.17 2.97 17.56
CA PHE A 345 -26.57 1.66 17.85
C PHE A 345 -25.49 1.32 16.83
N ARG A 346 -25.71 1.61 15.55
CA ARG A 346 -24.75 1.38 14.48
C ARG A 346 -23.46 2.14 14.73
N GLU A 347 -23.52 3.43 15.05
CA GLU A 347 -22.35 4.26 15.35
C GLU A 347 -21.58 3.72 16.57
N GLU A 348 -22.30 3.34 17.63
CA GLU A 348 -21.71 2.72 18.82
C GLU A 348 -21.00 1.41 18.47
N TYR A 349 -21.64 0.56 17.66
CA TYR A 349 -21.10 -0.75 17.29
C TYR A 349 -19.93 -0.64 16.30
N GLU A 350 -20.01 0.27 15.30
CA GLU A 350 -18.88 0.58 14.40
C GLU A 350 -17.66 1.03 15.21
N LYS A 351 -17.85 1.86 16.22
CA LYS A 351 -16.77 2.29 17.11
C LYS A 351 -16.21 1.12 17.92
N ALA A 352 -17.05 0.28 18.52
CA ALA A 352 -16.59 -0.88 19.27
C ALA A 352 -15.80 -1.87 18.40
N VAL A 353 -16.23 -2.11 17.16
CA VAL A 353 -15.51 -2.94 16.18
C VAL A 353 -14.18 -2.28 15.79
N SER A 354 -14.14 -0.98 15.57
CA SER A 354 -12.91 -0.23 15.30
C SER A 354 -11.92 -0.33 16.46
N ASP A 355 -12.41 -0.17 17.69
CA ASP A 355 -11.59 -0.30 18.89
C ASP A 355 -11.04 -1.73 19.03
N TYR A 356 -11.84 -2.75 18.78
CA TYR A 356 -11.40 -4.14 18.74
C TYR A 356 -10.30 -4.37 17.70
N ILE A 357 -10.46 -3.88 16.48
CA ILE A 357 -9.44 -3.96 15.43
C ILE A 357 -8.13 -3.30 15.88
N ASN A 358 -8.24 -2.18 16.58
CA ASN A 358 -7.08 -1.45 17.09
C ASN A 358 -6.42 -2.13 18.29
N HIS A 359 -7.18 -2.81 19.15
CA HIS A 359 -6.65 -3.58 20.29
C HIS A 359 -6.06 -4.92 19.87
N SER A 360 -6.65 -5.59 18.88
CA SER A 360 -6.14 -6.88 18.36
C SER A 360 -4.72 -6.81 17.77
N LYS A 361 -4.13 -5.61 17.69
CA LYS A 361 -2.73 -5.40 17.34
C LYS A 361 -1.76 -5.69 18.49
N ARG A 362 -2.23 -5.55 19.72
CA ARG A 362 -1.36 -5.53 20.93
C ARG A 362 -1.19 -6.88 21.56
N ASP A 363 -2.10 -7.81 21.31
CA ASP A 363 -2.09 -9.10 21.96
C ASP A 363 -1.51 -10.19 21.05
N ILE A 364 -0.18 -10.21 20.96
CA ILE A 364 0.54 -11.46 20.68
C ILE A 364 0.28 -12.50 21.82
N SER A 365 -0.25 -12.06 22.97
CA SER A 365 -0.66 -12.92 24.07
C SER A 365 -1.99 -13.66 23.86
N LEU A 366 -2.74 -13.36 22.78
CA LEU A 366 -3.92 -14.11 22.33
C LEU A 366 -3.58 -15.16 21.25
N ILE A 367 -2.32 -15.49 21.05
CA ILE A 367 -1.98 -16.80 20.51
C ILE A 367 -2.30 -17.77 21.65
N ASP A 368 -3.38 -18.51 21.50
CA ASP A 368 -3.76 -19.56 22.43
C ASP A 368 -2.51 -20.41 22.74
N GLU A 369 -2.34 -20.84 23.99
CA GLU A 369 -1.16 -21.64 24.36
C GLU A 369 -1.01 -22.87 23.45
N GLU A 370 -2.13 -23.38 22.90
CA GLU A 370 -2.13 -24.47 21.92
C GLU A 370 -1.58 -24.02 20.54
N ASP A 371 -1.92 -22.82 20.07
CA ASP A 371 -1.39 -22.28 18.80
C ASP A 371 0.09 -21.92 18.94
N LEU A 372 0.50 -21.37 20.09
CA LEU A 372 1.90 -21.12 20.40
C LEU A 372 2.71 -22.41 20.45
N ALA A 373 2.14 -23.47 21.05
CA ALA A 373 2.76 -24.79 21.11
C ALA A 373 2.90 -25.42 19.71
N GLN A 374 1.92 -25.21 18.81
CA GLN A 374 1.98 -25.67 17.43
C GLN A 374 3.03 -24.90 16.60
N ILE A 375 3.13 -23.57 16.77
CA ILE A 375 4.14 -22.74 16.12
C ILE A 375 5.55 -23.16 16.59
N LEU A 376 5.75 -23.32 17.88
CA LEU A 376 7.03 -23.77 18.45
C LEU A 376 7.38 -25.23 18.07
N ALA A 377 6.37 -26.09 17.86
CA ALA A 377 6.58 -27.43 17.34
C ALA A 377 6.95 -27.44 15.86
N MET A 378 6.40 -26.51 15.06
CA MET A 378 6.78 -26.33 13.66
C MET A 378 8.21 -25.78 13.52
N GLU A 379 8.63 -24.83 14.36
CA GLU A 379 10.00 -24.30 14.37
C GLU A 379 11.02 -25.39 14.75
N LYS A 380 10.72 -26.23 15.75
CA LYS A 380 11.58 -27.37 16.12
C LYS A 380 11.70 -28.44 15.04
N ASN A 381 10.66 -28.61 14.21
CA ASN A 381 10.70 -29.54 13.09
C ASN A 381 11.51 -28.99 11.90
N VAL A 382 11.68 -27.66 11.80
CA VAL A 382 12.54 -27.02 10.79
C VAL A 382 14.00 -27.08 11.23
N GLU A 383 14.30 -26.86 12.52
CA GLU A 383 15.68 -27.01 13.05
C GLU A 383 16.17 -28.46 13.05
N GLY A 384 15.27 -29.45 13.15
CA GLY A 384 15.63 -30.87 13.09
C GLY A 384 15.89 -31.42 11.67
N SER A 385 15.70 -30.61 10.61
CA SER A 385 15.92 -31.03 9.22
C SER A 385 17.23 -30.49 8.62
N GLU A 386 18.06 -29.77 9.36
CA GLU A 386 19.37 -29.25 8.93
C GLU A 386 20.55 -29.85 9.72
N GLU A 387 20.48 -31.10 10.17
CA GLU A 387 21.68 -31.87 10.47
C GLU A 387 22.27 -32.39 9.15
N TRP A 388 23.14 -31.60 8.56
CA TRP A 388 24.05 -32.06 7.53
C TRP A 388 25.00 -33.07 8.16
N GLU A 389 24.80 -34.34 7.82
CA GLU A 389 25.75 -35.42 8.10
C GLU A 389 27.08 -35.05 7.47
N THR A 390 28.02 -34.60 8.29
CA THR A 390 29.46 -34.63 7.94
C THR A 390 29.92 -36.06 8.10
N GLU A 391 29.80 -36.86 7.06
CA GLU A 391 30.55 -38.13 6.97
C GLU A 391 32.03 -37.80 6.73
N SER A 392 32.77 -37.99 7.82
CA SER A 392 34.20 -38.14 7.78
C SER A 392 34.54 -39.54 7.24
N SER A 393 34.93 -39.64 5.98
CA SER A 393 35.66 -40.82 5.50
C SER A 393 37.13 -40.44 5.26
N THR A 394 37.93 -40.85 6.23
CA THR A 394 39.36 -41.07 6.07
C THR A 394 39.60 -42.14 5.01
N ASN A 395 40.35 -41.80 3.95
CA ASN A 395 41.32 -42.74 3.38
C ASN A 395 42.44 -42.02 2.62
N ASN A 396 43.63 -42.46 2.95
CA ASN A 396 44.94 -42.11 2.43
C ASN A 396 45.07 -42.39 0.92
N ASN A 397 45.80 -41.60 0.21
CA ASN A 397 47.11 -41.85 -0.38
C ASN A 397 47.38 -40.93 -1.57
N GLU A 398 48.47 -40.21 -1.42
CA GLU A 398 49.63 -40.07 -2.32
C GLU A 398 49.47 -39.34 -3.69
N GLU A 399 50.39 -38.40 -3.79
CA GLU A 399 51.26 -37.92 -4.90
C GLU A 399 50.84 -36.66 -5.64
N GLU A 400 51.63 -35.65 -5.30
CA GLU A 400 52.32 -34.62 -6.12
C GLU A 400 51.81 -34.36 -7.54
N THR A 401 51.51 -33.08 -7.84
CA THR A 401 52.42 -32.24 -8.66
C THR A 401 51.86 -30.82 -8.81
N ASP A 402 52.81 -29.90 -8.74
CA ASP A 402 52.71 -28.46 -8.97
C ASP A 402 52.05 -28.05 -10.30
N ALA A 403 51.32 -26.94 -10.28
CA ALA A 403 51.41 -25.87 -11.26
C ALA A 403 50.51 -24.67 -10.91
N ASP A 404 51.11 -23.55 -10.58
CA ASP A 404 50.50 -22.22 -10.45
C ASP A 404 50.00 -21.69 -11.81
N PRO A 405 48.97 -20.82 -11.82
CA PRO A 405 48.49 -20.22 -13.05
C PRO A 405 49.20 -18.90 -13.38
N VAL A 406 49.60 -18.85 -14.61
CA VAL A 406 50.15 -17.65 -15.26
C VAL A 406 49.05 -16.64 -15.57
N ILE A 407 49.30 -15.42 -15.15
CA ILE A 407 48.64 -14.20 -15.59
C ILE A 407 49.23 -13.79 -16.91
N ASP A 408 48.46 -13.61 -17.95
CA ASP A 408 48.90 -12.89 -19.14
C ASP A 408 48.00 -11.74 -19.48
N ASN A 409 48.59 -10.57 -19.32
CA ASN A 409 48.23 -9.31 -19.94
C ASN A 409 48.56 -9.36 -21.43
N ILE A 410 47.65 -8.93 -22.30
CA ILE A 410 48.05 -8.46 -23.62
C ILE A 410 47.34 -7.15 -23.94
N SER A 411 48.19 -6.19 -24.18
CA SER A 411 48.03 -4.84 -24.66
C SER A 411 47.68 -4.74 -26.15
N THR A 412 46.94 -3.69 -26.44
CA THR A 412 47.03 -2.76 -27.59
C THR A 412 47.71 -3.21 -28.88
N THR A 413 47.06 -3.00 -30.01
CA THR A 413 47.61 -2.22 -31.15
C THR A 413 46.54 -1.80 -32.13
N ASP A 414 46.74 -0.57 -32.59
CA ASP A 414 46.11 0.18 -33.66
C ASP A 414 46.34 -0.46 -35.04
N GLU A 415 45.60 0.01 -35.99
CA GLU A 415 45.87 0.43 -37.37
C GLU A 415 44.76 0.03 -38.34
N ASP A 416 44.06 1.04 -38.82
CA ASP A 416 44.13 1.71 -40.12
C ASP A 416 43.82 0.88 -41.38
N ASN A 417 42.95 1.45 -42.13
CA ASN A 417 42.86 1.69 -43.60
C ASN A 417 41.52 1.37 -44.21
N SER A 418 40.87 2.42 -44.61
CA SER A 418 40.85 3.06 -45.95
C SER A 418 39.81 2.52 -46.95
N GLU A 419 39.00 3.47 -47.35
CA GLU A 419 38.65 3.87 -48.73
C GLU A 419 37.56 3.15 -49.53
N GLN A 420 36.68 4.02 -49.99
CA GLN A 420 36.04 4.11 -51.36
C GLN A 420 34.88 3.13 -51.63
N ASP A 421 33.77 3.50 -52.23
CA ASP A 421 33.42 4.53 -53.22
C ASP A 421 31.91 4.62 -53.36
N ASP A 422 31.49 5.85 -53.62
CA ASP A 422 30.50 6.35 -54.58
C ASP A 422 29.38 5.44 -55.16
N LYS A 423 28.15 5.93 -55.10
CA LYS A 423 27.36 6.43 -56.24
C LYS A 423 25.96 6.87 -55.82
N ASN A 424 25.75 8.16 -56.06
CA ASN A 424 24.62 8.82 -56.72
C ASN A 424 23.48 7.91 -57.18
N ASP A 425 22.27 8.34 -56.88
CA ASP A 425 21.29 8.68 -57.88
C ASP A 425 20.24 9.62 -57.30
N GLU A 426 20.20 10.84 -57.91
CA GLU A 426 19.12 11.80 -57.98
C GLU A 426 17.88 11.16 -58.62
N TYR A 427 16.70 11.46 -58.15
CA TYR A 427 15.53 11.73 -59.01
C TYR A 427 14.53 12.66 -58.31
N ASN A 428 14.52 13.81 -58.83
CA ASN A 428 13.55 14.85 -59.14
C ASN A 428 12.07 14.65 -58.75
N ASP A 429 11.62 15.74 -58.16
CA ASP A 429 10.44 16.59 -58.37
C ASP A 429 9.36 16.13 -59.34
N SER A 430 8.12 16.22 -58.93
CA SER A 430 7.13 17.16 -59.44
C SER A 430 5.68 16.67 -59.25
N ASP A 431 4.85 17.68 -58.97
CA ASP A 431 3.43 17.87 -59.29
C ASP A 431 2.37 17.30 -58.31
N MET A 432 1.80 18.21 -57.59
CA MET A 432 0.56 19.03 -57.79
C MET A 432 -0.76 18.30 -57.56
N ASN A 433 -1.49 18.90 -56.66
CA ASN A 433 -2.95 19.15 -56.65
C ASN A 433 -3.94 17.95 -56.76
N GLU A 434 -4.68 17.71 -55.71
CA GLU A 434 -6.06 18.22 -55.48
C GLU A 434 -6.43 18.08 -54.01
#